data_39bfba1208a615779ec2aeb723f20b49
#
_entry.id   39bfba1208a615779ec2aeb723f20b49
#
_cell.length_a   1.000
_cell.length_b   1.000
_cell.length_c   1.000
_cell.angle_alpha   90.00
_cell.angle_beta   90.00
_cell.angle_gamma   90.00
#
_symmetry.space_group_name_H-M   'P 1'
#
loop_
_entity.id
_entity.type
_entity.pdbx_description
1 polymer ?
#
loop_
_entity_poly.entity_id
_entity_poly.type
_entity_poly.pdbx_seq_one_letter_code
_entity_poly.pdbx_strand_id
1 'polypeptide(L)'
;MTGPYLGNPKYTIEVLQKYNFAFQKRFGQNFLIDTHVLEKIIAASQITKEDFVLEIGPGIGTMTQYLAEYAREVTAVEIDNTLIPILKDTLKDWDNVTVINADILKVDIRKLALEKNGGKPIKVVANLPYYITTPIIMGLFENQVPIDSITIMVQ
;
A
#
# COMPACT_ATOMS: atom_id res chain seq x y z
N MET A 1 15.20 1.22 10.67
CA MET A 1 14.29 0.10 10.70
C MET A 1 13.78 -0.11 12.10
N THR A 2 12.52 -0.17 12.27
CA THR A 2 11.91 -0.01 13.56
C THR A 2 10.64 -0.82 13.64
N GLY A 3 10.19 -1.09 14.82
CA GLY A 3 8.94 -1.75 15.08
C GLY A 3 8.86 -3.22 14.64
N PRO A 4 7.79 -3.90 14.99
CA PRO A 4 7.55 -5.26 14.57
C PRO A 4 7.11 -5.31 13.11
N TYR A 5 7.69 -6.24 12.35
CA TYR A 5 7.32 -6.46 10.95
C TYR A 5 6.10 -7.36 10.85
N LEU A 6 5.08 -6.87 10.19
CA LEU A 6 3.84 -7.62 9.95
C LEU A 6 4.01 -8.78 8.96
N GLY A 7 5.15 -8.85 8.26
CA GLY A 7 5.51 -10.03 7.49
C GLY A 7 5.67 -11.29 8.34
N ASN A 8 5.91 -11.13 9.64
CA ASN A 8 5.86 -12.24 10.60
C ASN A 8 4.41 -12.42 11.05
N PRO A 9 3.80 -13.61 10.80
CA PRO A 9 2.40 -13.86 11.17
C PRO A 9 2.06 -13.60 12.63
N LYS A 10 3.02 -13.81 13.53
CA LYS A 10 2.83 -13.56 14.96
C LYS A 10 2.41 -12.10 15.21
N TYR A 11 3.10 -11.15 14.60
CA TYR A 11 2.79 -9.73 14.80
C TYR A 11 1.48 -9.34 14.14
N THR A 12 1.16 -9.93 13.00
CA THR A 12 -0.15 -9.72 12.36
C THR A 12 -1.28 -10.17 13.28
N ILE A 13 -1.16 -11.35 13.87
CA ILE A 13 -2.17 -11.88 14.79
C ILE A 13 -2.30 -10.97 16.02
N GLU A 14 -1.18 -10.54 16.59
CA GLU A 14 -1.19 -9.63 17.74
C GLU A 14 -1.94 -8.31 17.44
N VAL A 15 -1.69 -7.72 16.29
CA VAL A 15 -2.37 -6.50 15.86
C VAL A 15 -3.87 -6.72 15.69
N LEU A 16 -4.26 -7.79 15.03
CA LEU A 16 -5.67 -8.11 14.81
C LEU A 16 -6.40 -8.34 16.15
N GLN A 17 -5.75 -9.00 17.09
CA GLN A 17 -6.30 -9.20 18.43
C GLN A 17 -6.40 -7.89 19.22
N LYS A 18 -5.38 -7.06 19.16
CA LYS A 18 -5.35 -5.76 19.84
C LYS A 18 -6.53 -4.87 19.44
N TYR A 19 -6.89 -4.87 18.17
CA TYR A 19 -7.97 -4.06 17.63
C TYR A 19 -9.29 -4.81 17.53
N ASN A 20 -9.36 -6.03 18.09
CA ASN A 20 -10.56 -6.87 18.06
C ASN A 20 -11.08 -7.08 16.64
N PHE A 21 -10.17 -7.21 15.69
CA PHE A 21 -10.50 -7.39 14.29
C PHE A 21 -10.64 -8.87 13.99
N ALA A 22 -11.81 -9.29 13.48
CA ALA A 22 -12.00 -10.67 13.03
C ALA A 22 -11.27 -10.89 11.70
N PHE A 23 -10.86 -12.14 11.42
CA PHE A 23 -10.30 -12.52 10.13
C PHE A 23 -11.41 -12.53 9.07
N GLN A 24 -11.97 -11.37 8.77
CA GLN A 24 -13.02 -11.19 7.81
C GLN A 24 -12.46 -10.61 6.52
N LYS A 25 -12.96 -11.11 5.39
CA LYS A 25 -12.68 -10.51 4.09
C LYS A 25 -13.63 -9.35 3.85
N ARG A 26 -13.25 -8.18 4.33
CA ARG A 26 -13.99 -6.96 4.16
C ARG A 26 -13.32 -6.16 3.04
N PHE A 27 -14.06 -5.73 2.03
CA PHE A 27 -13.49 -5.11 0.83
C PHE A 27 -12.44 -6.00 0.15
N GLY A 28 -12.57 -7.34 0.26
CA GLY A 28 -11.61 -8.28 -0.31
C GLY A 28 -10.28 -8.38 0.42
N GLN A 29 -10.18 -7.85 1.64
CA GLN A 29 -8.94 -7.81 2.40
C GLN A 29 -8.51 -9.18 2.89
N ASN A 30 -7.20 -9.44 2.81
CA ASN A 30 -6.53 -10.56 3.44
C ASN A 30 -5.29 -10.01 4.13
N PHE A 31 -5.25 -10.14 5.46
CA PHE A 31 -4.21 -9.51 6.26
C PHE A 31 -2.95 -10.36 6.45
N LEU A 32 -3.04 -11.67 6.19
CA LEU A 32 -1.91 -12.56 6.29
C LEU A 32 -1.20 -12.65 4.93
N ILE A 33 -0.01 -12.07 4.85
CA ILE A 33 0.80 -12.08 3.64
C ILE A 33 2.11 -12.81 3.92
N ASP A 34 2.42 -13.80 3.08
CA ASP A 34 3.66 -14.55 3.17
C ASP A 34 4.87 -13.65 2.89
N THR A 35 5.91 -13.76 3.71
CA THR A 35 7.15 -13.01 3.53
C THR A 35 7.76 -13.20 2.15
N HIS A 36 7.70 -14.42 1.59
CA HIS A 36 8.21 -14.68 0.24
C HIS A 36 7.46 -13.90 -0.83
N VAL A 37 6.14 -13.74 -0.66
CA VAL A 37 5.33 -12.92 -1.57
C VAL A 37 5.74 -11.46 -1.47
N LEU A 38 5.96 -10.95 -0.26
CA LEU A 38 6.42 -9.58 -0.03
C LEU A 38 7.77 -9.33 -0.72
N GLU A 39 8.71 -10.25 -0.56
CA GLU A 39 10.03 -10.16 -1.20
C GLU A 39 9.94 -10.18 -2.72
N LYS A 40 9.07 -11.03 -3.27
CA LYS A 40 8.85 -11.10 -4.72
C LYS A 40 8.29 -9.80 -5.28
N ILE A 41 7.36 -9.18 -4.56
CA ILE A 41 6.77 -7.90 -4.99
C ILE A 41 7.83 -6.80 -4.98
N ILE A 42 8.65 -6.73 -3.93
CA ILE A 42 9.74 -5.77 -3.87
C ILE A 42 10.71 -5.98 -5.04
N ALA A 43 11.10 -7.22 -5.31
CA ALA A 43 12.00 -7.53 -6.42
C ALA A 43 11.38 -7.17 -7.77
N ALA A 44 10.13 -7.53 -8.00
CA ALA A 44 9.44 -7.26 -9.26
C ALA A 44 9.24 -5.76 -9.51
N SER A 45 8.97 -4.99 -8.45
CA SER A 45 8.71 -3.55 -8.57
C SER A 45 9.98 -2.74 -8.81
N GLN A 46 11.15 -3.28 -8.51
CA GLN A 46 12.45 -2.61 -8.64
C GLN A 46 12.50 -1.25 -7.92
N ILE A 47 11.85 -1.17 -6.77
CA ILE A 47 11.79 0.06 -5.97
C ILE A 47 13.16 0.40 -5.41
N THR A 48 13.53 1.69 -5.51
CA THR A 48 14.78 2.24 -4.96
C THR A 48 14.49 3.43 -4.05
N LYS A 49 15.51 3.91 -3.36
CA LYS A 49 15.42 5.10 -2.50
C LYS A 49 15.16 6.41 -3.25
N GLU A 50 15.11 6.36 -4.56
CA GLU A 50 14.73 7.52 -5.39
C GLU A 50 13.24 7.51 -5.72
N ASP A 51 12.55 6.39 -5.49
CA ASP A 51 11.19 6.21 -5.93
C ASP A 51 10.15 6.73 -4.95
N PHE A 52 9.14 7.39 -5.48
CA PHE A 52 7.87 7.61 -4.82
C PHE A 52 6.92 6.47 -5.18
N VAL A 53 6.32 5.85 -4.17
CA VAL A 53 5.40 4.71 -4.34
C VAL A 53 4.01 5.10 -3.87
N LEU A 54 3.02 4.84 -4.72
CA LEU A 54 1.62 4.88 -4.34
C LEU A 54 1.16 3.45 -4.08
N GLU A 55 0.75 3.18 -2.85
CA GLU A 55 0.15 1.89 -2.49
C GLU A 55 -1.36 2.03 -2.40
N ILE A 56 -2.07 1.11 -3.03
CA ILE A 56 -3.53 1.07 -3.02
C ILE A 56 -3.97 -0.14 -2.21
N GLY A 57 -4.74 0.09 -1.14
CA GLY A 57 -5.24 -0.97 -0.27
C GLY A 57 -4.19 -1.53 0.67
N PRO A 58 -3.58 -0.70 1.54
CA PRO A 58 -2.53 -1.19 2.46
C PRO A 58 -3.03 -2.18 3.52
N GLY A 59 -4.34 -2.25 3.76
CA GLY A 59 -4.88 -3.11 4.81
C GLY A 59 -4.38 -2.67 6.18
N ILE A 60 -3.66 -3.54 6.88
CA ILE A 60 -3.06 -3.22 8.18
C ILE A 60 -1.61 -2.74 8.07
N GLY A 61 -1.09 -2.58 6.85
CA GLY A 61 0.23 -2.00 6.62
C GLY A 61 1.38 -2.99 6.39
N THR A 62 1.10 -4.26 6.16
CA THR A 62 2.14 -5.28 6.00
C THR A 62 3.07 -4.97 4.82
N MET A 63 2.50 -4.79 3.62
CA MET A 63 3.28 -4.41 2.44
C MET A 63 3.85 -3.01 2.59
N THR A 64 3.09 -2.10 3.21
CA THR A 64 3.51 -0.72 3.40
C THR A 64 4.83 -0.62 4.14
N GLN A 65 5.02 -1.41 5.20
CA GLN A 65 6.28 -1.45 5.94
C GLN A 65 7.46 -1.82 5.03
N TYR A 66 7.28 -2.82 4.17
CA TYR A 66 8.32 -3.24 3.22
C TYR A 66 8.58 -2.15 2.18
N LEU A 67 7.54 -1.56 1.61
CA LEU A 67 7.70 -0.47 0.65
C LEU A 67 8.46 0.70 1.26
N ALA A 68 8.14 1.06 2.50
CA ALA A 68 8.79 2.17 3.20
C ALA A 68 10.29 1.93 3.43
N GLU A 69 10.69 0.67 3.62
CA GLU A 69 12.10 0.30 3.77
C GLU A 69 12.90 0.56 2.50
N TYR A 70 12.31 0.35 1.33
CA TYR A 70 13.01 0.40 0.05
C TYR A 70 12.79 1.68 -0.72
N ALA A 71 11.68 2.38 -0.53
CA ALA A 71 11.33 3.58 -1.26
C ALA A 71 11.84 4.86 -0.57
N ARG A 72 11.87 5.96 -1.34
CA ARG A 72 12.08 7.28 -0.77
C ARG A 72 10.88 7.70 0.07
N GLU A 73 9.68 7.49 -0.46
CA GLU A 73 8.43 7.88 0.19
C GLU A 73 7.29 7.01 -0.31
N VAL A 74 6.34 6.71 0.58
CA VAL A 74 5.14 5.93 0.27
C VAL A 74 3.92 6.73 0.67
N THR A 75 2.95 6.83 -0.23
CA THR A 75 1.59 7.26 0.09
C THR A 75 0.67 6.08 -0.09
N ALA A 76 -0.04 5.71 0.97
CA ALA A 76 -0.97 4.58 0.97
C ALA A 76 -2.40 5.09 1.06
N VAL A 77 -3.26 4.61 0.16
CA VAL A 77 -4.67 4.99 0.09
C VAL A 77 -5.54 3.82 0.53
N GLU A 78 -6.29 4.01 1.62
CA GLU A 78 -7.16 2.99 2.21
C GLU A 78 -8.59 3.49 2.29
N ILE A 79 -9.51 2.72 1.72
CA ILE A 79 -10.94 3.06 1.72
C ILE A 79 -11.63 2.72 3.05
N ASP A 80 -11.17 1.71 3.75
CA ASP A 80 -11.78 1.25 5.01
C ASP A 80 -11.31 2.11 6.18
N ASN A 81 -12.20 3.00 6.65
CA ASN A 81 -11.88 3.90 7.75
C ASN A 81 -11.58 3.18 9.07
N THR A 82 -12.04 1.95 9.24
CA THR A 82 -11.75 1.17 10.46
C THR A 82 -10.30 0.72 10.53
N LEU A 83 -9.59 0.70 9.41
CA LEU A 83 -8.17 0.35 9.35
C LEU A 83 -7.24 1.53 9.65
N ILE A 84 -7.73 2.75 9.60
CA ILE A 84 -6.88 3.94 9.77
C ILE A 84 -6.20 3.98 11.16
N PRO A 85 -6.90 3.73 12.28
CA PRO A 85 -6.22 3.67 13.58
C PRO A 85 -5.15 2.57 13.65
N ILE A 86 -5.39 1.45 12.98
CA ILE A 86 -4.44 0.34 12.92
C ILE A 86 -3.19 0.76 12.14
N LEU A 87 -3.38 1.41 10.98
CA LEU A 87 -2.27 1.90 10.17
C LEU A 87 -1.44 2.94 10.91
N LYS A 88 -2.06 3.81 11.69
CA LYS A 88 -1.33 4.77 12.53
C LYS A 88 -0.43 4.09 13.53
N ASP A 89 -0.85 2.94 14.06
CA ASP A 89 -0.06 2.16 15.00
C ASP A 89 1.05 1.39 14.28
N THR A 90 0.70 0.64 13.25
CA THR A 90 1.66 -0.26 12.57
C THR A 90 2.73 0.48 11.78
N LEU A 91 2.47 1.72 11.37
CA LEU A 91 3.38 2.51 10.55
C LEU A 91 4.05 3.65 11.31
N LYS A 92 3.82 3.75 12.62
CA LYS A 92 4.32 4.87 13.44
C LYS A 92 5.83 5.04 13.42
N ASP A 93 6.57 3.95 13.21
CA ASP A 93 8.04 3.96 13.21
C ASP A 93 8.64 4.27 11.84
N TRP A 94 7.83 4.45 10.81
CA TRP A 94 8.27 4.85 9.48
C TRP A 94 7.85 6.28 9.19
N ASP A 95 8.84 7.17 9.07
CA ASP A 95 8.60 8.61 8.89
C ASP A 95 8.34 9.02 7.44
N ASN A 96 8.52 8.08 6.50
CA ASN A 96 8.35 8.31 5.06
C ASN A 96 7.03 7.79 4.51
N VAL A 97 6.04 7.53 5.35
CA VAL A 97 4.72 7.03 4.96
C VAL A 97 3.63 8.05 5.25
N THR A 98 2.78 8.29 4.28
CA THR A 98 1.54 9.06 4.44
C THR A 98 0.36 8.16 4.14
N VAL A 99 -0.64 8.15 5.02
CA VAL A 99 -1.87 7.38 4.82
C VAL A 99 -3.01 8.33 4.49
N ILE A 100 -3.75 8.02 3.42
CA ILE A 100 -4.94 8.77 3.01
C ILE A 100 -6.14 7.84 3.12
N ASN A 101 -7.15 8.24 3.89
CA ASN A 101 -8.41 7.52 3.96
C ASN A 101 -9.34 8.04 2.86
N ALA A 102 -9.39 7.32 1.76
CA ALA A 102 -10.18 7.71 0.60
C ALA A 102 -10.42 6.53 -0.34
N ASP A 103 -11.37 6.70 -1.24
CA ASP A 103 -11.54 5.83 -2.40
C ASP A 103 -10.53 6.26 -3.46
N ILE A 104 -9.68 5.33 -3.89
CA ILE A 104 -8.62 5.64 -4.88
C ILE A 104 -9.19 6.22 -6.18
N LEU A 105 -10.39 5.83 -6.57
CA LEU A 105 -11.03 6.35 -7.78
C LEU A 105 -11.40 7.83 -7.67
N LYS A 106 -11.39 8.38 -6.45
CA LYS A 106 -11.68 9.79 -6.16
C LYS A 106 -10.44 10.60 -5.81
N VAL A 107 -9.27 9.97 -5.76
CA VAL A 107 -8.00 10.65 -5.50
C VAL A 107 -7.43 11.20 -6.79
N ASP A 108 -7.00 12.46 -6.77
CA ASP A 108 -6.29 13.06 -7.91
C ASP A 108 -4.83 12.58 -7.90
N ILE A 109 -4.58 11.45 -8.53
CA ILE A 109 -3.26 10.80 -8.53
C ILE A 109 -2.25 11.62 -9.34
N ARG A 110 -2.70 12.31 -10.38
CA ARG A 110 -1.83 13.17 -11.19
C ARG A 110 -1.27 14.32 -10.36
N LYS A 111 -2.13 14.95 -9.55
CA LYS A 111 -1.72 16.00 -8.62
C LYS A 111 -0.76 15.45 -7.57
N LEU A 112 -1.04 14.27 -7.06
CA LEU A 112 -0.19 13.60 -6.08
C LEU A 112 1.20 13.33 -6.67
N ALA A 113 1.27 12.82 -7.89
CA ALA A 113 2.53 12.58 -8.58
C ALA A 113 3.32 13.89 -8.78
N LEU A 114 2.63 14.98 -9.10
CA LEU A 114 3.27 16.28 -9.25
C LEU A 114 3.85 16.77 -7.93
N GLU A 115 3.07 16.73 -6.87
CA GLU A 115 3.47 17.24 -5.55
C GLU A 115 4.56 16.38 -4.90
N LYS A 116 4.47 15.07 -5.03
CA LYS A 116 5.37 14.12 -4.35
C LYS A 116 6.57 13.68 -5.16
N ASN A 117 6.49 13.78 -6.48
CA ASN A 117 7.54 13.27 -7.35
C ASN A 117 7.91 14.24 -8.48
N GLY A 118 7.51 15.50 -8.38
CA GLY A 118 7.85 16.52 -9.36
C GLY A 118 7.32 16.24 -10.77
N GLY A 119 6.22 15.49 -10.88
CA GLY A 119 5.66 15.08 -12.16
C GLY A 119 6.39 13.94 -12.85
N LYS A 120 7.44 13.39 -12.24
CA LYS A 120 8.14 12.22 -12.78
C LYS A 120 7.30 10.96 -12.58
N PRO A 121 7.54 9.91 -13.39
CA PRO A 121 6.81 8.65 -13.27
C PRO A 121 6.91 8.05 -11.87
N ILE A 122 5.77 7.56 -11.38
CA ILE A 122 5.65 6.95 -10.05
C ILE A 122 5.50 5.44 -10.16
N LYS A 123 5.78 4.74 -9.08
CA LYS A 123 5.51 3.31 -8.98
C LYS A 123 4.24 3.09 -8.18
N VAL A 124 3.39 2.20 -8.67
CA VAL A 124 2.12 1.85 -8.04
C VAL A 124 2.17 0.39 -7.61
N VAL A 125 1.79 0.14 -6.37
CA VAL A 125 1.67 -1.22 -5.83
C VAL A 125 0.26 -1.37 -5.30
N ALA A 126 -0.42 -2.44 -5.68
CA ALA A 126 -1.80 -2.67 -5.28
C ALA A 126 -2.01 -4.11 -4.81
N ASN A 127 -2.69 -4.26 -3.68
CA ASN A 127 -3.16 -5.52 -3.16
C ASN A 127 -4.68 -5.44 -3.01
N LEU A 128 -5.38 -5.69 -4.10
CA LEU A 128 -6.82 -5.49 -4.21
C LEU A 128 -7.51 -6.71 -4.78
N PRO A 129 -8.82 -6.87 -4.52
CA PRO A 129 -9.62 -7.84 -5.25
C PRO A 129 -9.55 -7.57 -6.76
N TYR A 130 -9.51 -8.65 -7.55
CA TYR A 130 -9.33 -8.54 -9.00
C TYR A 130 -10.41 -7.68 -9.67
N TYR A 131 -11.64 -7.67 -9.16
CA TYR A 131 -12.76 -6.95 -9.78
C TYR A 131 -12.62 -5.43 -9.70
N ILE A 132 -11.79 -4.91 -8.78
CA ILE A 132 -11.58 -3.47 -8.63
C ILE A 132 -10.28 -3.00 -9.31
N THR A 133 -9.40 -3.93 -9.62
CA THR A 133 -8.09 -3.63 -10.23
C THR A 133 -8.23 -2.99 -11.61
N THR A 134 -9.11 -3.55 -12.46
CA THR A 134 -9.31 -3.06 -13.83
C THR A 134 -9.79 -1.60 -13.85
N PRO A 135 -10.84 -1.19 -13.12
CA PRO A 135 -11.24 0.21 -13.07
C PRO A 135 -10.13 1.15 -12.62
N ILE A 136 -9.30 0.73 -11.66
CA ILE A 136 -8.19 1.55 -11.17
C ILE A 136 -7.13 1.74 -12.27
N ILE A 137 -6.72 0.66 -12.92
CA ILE A 137 -5.74 0.72 -14.01
C ILE A 137 -6.25 1.61 -15.14
N MET A 138 -7.50 1.43 -15.54
CA MET A 138 -8.10 2.24 -16.60
C MET A 138 -8.12 3.71 -16.20
N GLY A 139 -8.49 4.03 -14.97
CA GLY A 139 -8.48 5.40 -14.46
C GLY A 139 -7.10 6.05 -14.50
N LEU A 140 -6.05 5.30 -14.19
CA LEU A 140 -4.67 5.79 -14.28
C LEU A 140 -4.29 6.18 -15.71
N PHE A 141 -4.66 5.35 -16.70
CA PHE A 141 -4.39 5.64 -18.09
C PHE A 141 -5.24 6.79 -18.62
N GLU A 142 -6.51 6.83 -18.31
CA GLU A 142 -7.43 7.88 -18.77
C GLU A 142 -7.04 9.26 -18.24
N ASN A 143 -6.54 9.33 -17.01
CA ASN A 143 -6.11 10.57 -16.38
C ASN A 143 -4.65 10.93 -16.70
N GLN A 144 -3.99 10.18 -17.56
CA GLN A 144 -2.63 10.45 -18.00
C GLN A 144 -1.65 10.59 -16.83
N VAL A 145 -1.80 9.75 -15.81
CA VAL A 145 -0.88 9.71 -14.67
C VAL A 145 0.48 9.19 -15.13
N PRO A 146 1.59 9.87 -14.78
CA PRO A 146 2.90 9.36 -15.15
C PRO A 146 3.25 8.14 -14.29
N ILE A 147 3.20 6.96 -14.91
CA ILE A 147 3.42 5.67 -14.24
C ILE A 147 4.69 5.02 -14.79
N ASP A 148 5.63 4.68 -13.91
CA ASP A 148 6.79 3.87 -14.24
C ASP A 148 6.43 2.39 -14.27
N SER A 149 5.76 1.92 -13.23
CA SER A 149 5.31 0.53 -13.16
C SER A 149 4.09 0.39 -12.26
N ILE A 150 3.31 -0.67 -12.51
CA ILE A 150 2.21 -1.07 -11.65
C ILE A 150 2.47 -2.52 -11.26
N THR A 151 2.61 -2.78 -9.97
CA THR A 151 2.79 -4.11 -9.43
C THR A 151 1.53 -4.51 -8.66
N ILE A 152 0.90 -5.59 -9.08
CA ILE A 152 -0.35 -6.04 -8.50
C ILE A 152 -0.17 -7.43 -7.91
N MET A 153 -0.61 -7.58 -6.66
CA MET A 153 -0.70 -8.90 -6.05
C MET A 153 -2.03 -9.53 -6.44
N VAL A 154 -1.96 -10.69 -7.10
CA VAL A 154 -3.12 -11.44 -7.56
C VAL A 154 -3.27 -12.68 -6.69
N GLN A 155 -4.49 -12.92 -6.22
CA GLN A 155 -4.83 -14.13 -5.46
C GLN A 155 -5.46 -15.17 -6.35
#